data_af8a0eed4e317773ef7b9f4573007c57
#
_entry.id   af8a0eed4e317773ef7b9f4573007c57
#
_cell.length_a   1.000
_cell.length_b   1.000
_cell.length_c   1.000
_cell.angle_alpha   90.00
_cell.angle_beta   90.00
_cell.angle_gamma   90.00
#
_symmetry.space_group_name_H-M   'P 1'
#
loop_
_entity.id
_entity.type
_entity.pdbx_description
1 polymer ?
#
loop_
_entity_poly.entity_id
_entity_poly.type
_entity_poly.pdbx_seq_one_letter_code
_entity_poly.pdbx_strand_id
1 'polypeptide(L)'
;MEITSDNRLIRPSGRAQNELRNIEFISNYTKHAEGSCLVKYGDTHVLCTASIEEKVPIFLRNSGKGWVTAEYGMLPRSTHTRNNREASRGKQGGRTLEIQRLIGRSLRSIIDLKILGERQIIIDCDVIQADGGTRTASITGGWIALSHAVNKLMYTNKIKSNPIINQICAISCGVWNGFPVLDLDYSEDSSAEIDSNFVLTSDKKLVEVQI
;
A
#
# COMPACT_ATOMS: atom_id res chain seq x y z
N MET A 1 -9.23 -2.05 -31.92
CA MET A 1 -7.89 -2.53 -31.54
C MET A 1 -6.87 -1.79 -32.40
N GLU A 2 -6.24 -0.75 -31.89
CA GLU A 2 -5.24 0.00 -32.66
C GLU A 2 -3.86 -0.52 -32.28
N ILE A 3 -3.30 -1.37 -33.15
CA ILE A 3 -1.89 -1.78 -33.11
C ILE A 3 -1.17 -0.91 -34.12
N THR A 4 -0.11 -0.23 -33.70
CA THR A 4 0.74 0.53 -34.62
C THR A 4 1.46 -0.41 -35.59
N SER A 5 1.94 0.11 -36.73
CA SER A 5 2.74 -0.64 -37.73
C SER A 5 3.96 -1.36 -37.12
N ASP A 6 4.41 -0.95 -35.93
CA ASP A 6 5.53 -1.54 -35.18
C ASP A 6 5.10 -2.59 -34.14
N ASN A 7 3.88 -3.13 -34.23
CA ASN A 7 3.32 -4.13 -33.29
C ASN A 7 3.34 -3.68 -31.81
N ARG A 8 3.17 -2.38 -31.55
CA ARG A 8 3.09 -1.81 -30.19
C ARG A 8 1.63 -1.65 -29.79
N LEU A 9 1.33 -2.13 -28.57
CA LEU A 9 0.03 -1.91 -27.95
C LEU A 9 -0.15 -0.42 -27.61
N ILE A 10 -1.28 0.16 -28.04
CA ILE A 10 -1.71 1.48 -27.58
C ILE A 10 -2.62 1.28 -26.38
N ARG A 11 -2.17 1.71 -25.20
CA ARG A 11 -2.98 1.70 -23.99
C ARG A 11 -4.01 2.83 -24.02
N PRO A 12 -5.19 2.70 -23.40
CA PRO A 12 -6.22 3.76 -23.36
C PRO A 12 -5.68 5.09 -22.82
N SER A 13 -4.76 5.03 -21.88
CA SER A 13 -4.07 6.19 -21.30
C SER A 13 -2.99 6.83 -22.19
N GLY A 14 -2.66 6.22 -23.33
CA GLY A 14 -1.53 6.61 -24.17
C GLY A 14 -0.14 6.22 -23.64
N ARG A 15 -0.06 5.55 -22.47
CA ARG A 15 1.20 5.09 -21.87
C ARG A 15 1.83 3.94 -22.66
N ALA A 16 3.16 3.83 -22.64
CA ALA A 16 3.86 2.64 -23.10
C ALA A 16 3.60 1.44 -22.15
N GLN A 17 3.83 0.21 -22.62
CA GLN A 17 3.58 -1.03 -21.87
C GLN A 17 4.29 -1.06 -20.49
N ASN A 18 5.50 -0.50 -20.42
CA ASN A 18 6.36 -0.45 -19.25
C ASN A 18 6.35 0.92 -18.54
N GLU A 19 5.38 1.78 -18.83
CA GLU A 19 5.30 3.12 -18.30
C GLU A 19 4.34 3.18 -17.10
N LEU A 20 4.80 3.79 -16.01
CA LEU A 20 4.01 4.06 -14.82
C LEU A 20 3.08 5.27 -15.03
N ARG A 21 1.97 5.31 -14.32
CA ARG A 21 1.22 6.55 -14.11
C ARG A 21 2.09 7.58 -13.41
N ASN A 22 1.67 8.84 -13.41
CA ASN A 22 2.32 9.85 -12.58
C ASN A 22 2.19 9.46 -11.10
N ILE A 23 3.32 9.37 -10.40
CA ILE A 23 3.37 8.99 -8.97
C ILE A 23 3.71 10.23 -8.16
N GLU A 24 2.88 10.52 -7.15
CA GLU A 24 3.08 11.63 -6.23
C GLU A 24 2.94 11.18 -4.78
N PHE A 25 3.83 11.67 -3.92
CA PHE A 25 3.80 11.45 -2.47
C PHE A 25 3.73 12.79 -1.75
N ILE A 26 2.64 13.04 -1.01
CA ILE A 26 2.50 14.23 -0.17
C ILE A 26 2.68 13.80 1.28
N SER A 27 3.89 13.98 1.78
CA SER A 27 4.30 13.60 3.13
C SER A 27 3.70 14.52 4.20
N ASN A 28 3.52 13.99 5.43
CA ASN A 28 2.97 14.73 6.57
C ASN A 28 1.61 15.38 6.27
N TYR A 29 0.78 14.66 5.54
CA TYR A 29 -0.50 15.17 5.05
C TYR A 29 -1.49 15.46 6.17
N THR A 30 -1.48 14.66 7.24
CA THR A 30 -2.36 14.85 8.41
C THR A 30 -1.58 15.35 9.61
N LYS A 31 -2.24 16.18 10.43
CA LYS A 31 -1.62 16.84 11.60
C LYS A 31 -1.40 15.92 12.79
N HIS A 32 -2.28 14.95 13.02
CA HIS A 32 -2.34 14.23 14.29
C HIS A 32 -1.61 12.89 14.28
N ALA A 33 -1.54 12.22 13.13
CA ALA A 33 -0.83 10.95 13.01
C ALA A 33 0.68 11.12 13.25
N GLU A 34 1.33 10.09 13.77
CA GLU A 34 2.79 10.06 13.93
C GLU A 34 3.53 10.03 12.61
N GLY A 35 2.91 9.47 11.58
CA GLY A 35 3.35 9.54 10.20
C GLY A 35 2.16 9.58 9.25
N SER A 36 2.29 10.26 8.13
CA SER A 36 1.22 10.26 7.12
C SER A 36 1.75 10.57 5.73
N CYS A 37 1.05 10.03 4.73
CA CYS A 37 1.30 10.26 3.32
C CYS A 37 -0.01 10.17 2.53
N LEU A 38 -0.31 11.17 1.70
CA LEU A 38 -1.25 10.98 0.60
C LEU A 38 -0.45 10.50 -0.61
N VAL A 39 -0.68 9.25 -1.02
CA VAL A 39 -0.07 8.67 -2.20
C VAL A 39 -1.04 8.74 -3.37
N LYS A 40 -0.50 9.10 -4.55
CA LYS A 40 -1.26 9.12 -5.80
C LYS A 40 -0.52 8.30 -6.86
N TYR A 41 -1.24 7.38 -7.49
CA TYR A 41 -0.84 6.66 -8.70
C TYR A 41 -1.83 7.05 -9.79
N GLY A 42 -1.51 8.11 -10.54
CA GLY A 42 -2.49 8.76 -11.41
C GLY A 42 -3.73 9.18 -10.62
N ASP A 43 -4.89 8.67 -11.01
CA ASP A 43 -6.18 8.94 -10.37
C ASP A 43 -6.47 8.03 -9.15
N THR A 44 -5.61 7.08 -8.83
CA THR A 44 -5.72 6.35 -7.56
C THR A 44 -5.09 7.15 -6.43
N HIS A 45 -5.90 7.56 -5.44
CA HIS A 45 -5.49 8.34 -4.28
C HIS A 45 -5.76 7.59 -2.98
N VAL A 46 -4.74 7.38 -2.17
CA VAL A 46 -4.86 6.70 -0.87
C VAL A 46 -4.22 7.55 0.23
N LEU A 47 -4.96 7.84 1.28
CA LEU A 47 -4.44 8.42 2.49
C LEU A 47 -3.92 7.30 3.39
N CYS A 48 -2.62 7.34 3.71
CA CYS A 48 -1.97 6.41 4.63
C CYS A 48 -1.54 7.15 5.89
N THR A 49 -1.94 6.65 7.05
CA THR A 49 -1.52 7.20 8.34
C THR A 49 -0.88 6.11 9.20
N ALA A 50 0.00 6.51 10.12
CA ALA A 50 0.66 5.63 11.07
C ALA A 50 0.43 6.13 12.49
N SER A 51 -0.15 5.29 13.33
CA SER A 51 -0.41 5.55 14.76
C SER A 51 0.46 4.65 15.64
N ILE A 52 1.14 5.23 16.63
CA ILE A 52 1.99 4.50 17.57
C ILE A 52 1.21 4.23 18.85
N GLU A 53 1.16 2.97 19.27
CA GLU A 53 0.64 2.55 20.56
C GLU A 53 1.74 1.93 21.42
N GLU A 54 1.89 2.38 22.65
CA GLU A 54 2.88 1.87 23.64
C GLU A 54 2.39 0.55 24.29
N LYS A 55 1.77 -0.32 23.47
CA LYS A 55 1.31 -1.65 23.85
C LYS A 55 1.40 -2.56 22.64
N VAL A 56 1.47 -3.85 22.88
CA VAL A 56 1.43 -4.88 21.82
C VAL A 56 0.17 -5.75 21.98
N PRO A 57 -0.25 -6.44 20.90
CA PRO A 57 -1.28 -7.47 20.98
C PRO A 57 -0.96 -8.52 22.06
N ILE A 58 -2.01 -9.14 22.60
CA ILE A 58 -1.89 -10.09 23.72
C ILE A 58 -0.88 -11.20 23.45
N PHE A 59 -0.83 -11.71 22.20
CA PHE A 59 0.07 -12.81 21.80
C PHE A 59 1.56 -12.41 21.75
N LEU A 60 1.90 -11.11 21.88
CA LEU A 60 3.28 -10.61 21.90
C LEU A 60 3.69 -10.02 23.24
N ARG A 61 2.83 -10.03 24.26
CA ARG A 61 3.18 -9.49 25.59
C ARG A 61 4.38 -10.27 26.19
N ASN A 62 5.30 -9.53 26.75
CA ASN A 62 6.55 -10.05 27.35
C ASN A 62 7.47 -10.79 26.35
N SER A 63 7.31 -10.54 25.05
CA SER A 63 8.19 -11.12 24.01
C SER A 63 9.39 -10.22 23.69
N GLY A 64 9.37 -8.97 24.16
CA GLY A 64 10.35 -7.95 23.78
C GLY A 64 10.24 -7.50 22.33
N LYS A 65 9.19 -7.86 21.61
CA LYS A 65 8.98 -7.56 20.18
C LYS A 65 7.81 -6.60 20.00
N GLY A 66 7.97 -5.69 19.06
CA GLY A 66 6.88 -4.86 18.58
C GLY A 66 6.02 -5.52 17.51
N TRP A 67 5.07 -4.77 17.00
CA TRP A 67 4.19 -5.22 15.94
C TRP A 67 3.87 -4.09 14.95
N VAL A 68 3.67 -4.45 13.69
CA VAL A 68 3.10 -3.56 12.67
C VAL A 68 1.89 -4.24 12.07
N THR A 69 0.78 -3.56 12.09
CA THR A 69 -0.48 -4.04 11.48
C THR A 69 -1.03 -2.97 10.55
N ALA A 70 -1.99 -3.35 9.72
CA ALA A 70 -2.65 -2.41 8.83
C ALA A 70 -4.15 -2.62 8.81
N GLU A 71 -4.87 -1.52 8.63
CA GLU A 71 -6.26 -1.46 8.27
C GLU A 71 -6.40 -0.85 6.87
N TYR A 72 -7.43 -1.25 6.15
CA TYR A 72 -7.69 -0.79 4.79
C TYR A 72 -9.17 -0.55 4.62
N GLY A 73 -9.53 0.54 3.97
CA GLY A 73 -10.90 0.83 3.64
C GLY A 73 -11.04 1.69 2.38
N MET A 74 -12.22 1.63 1.78
CA MET A 74 -12.58 2.47 0.64
C MET A 74 -13.68 3.43 1.03
N LEU A 75 -13.51 4.72 0.75
CA LEU A 75 -14.58 5.68 0.93
C LEU A 75 -15.78 5.34 0.03
N PRO A 76 -17.01 5.64 0.45
CA PRO A 76 -18.21 5.27 -0.32
C PRO A 76 -18.21 5.76 -1.78
N ARG A 77 -17.58 6.89 -2.04
CA ARG A 77 -17.48 7.47 -3.39
C ARG A 77 -16.06 7.46 -3.95
N SER A 78 -15.24 6.54 -3.48
CA SER A 78 -13.92 6.30 -4.10
C SER A 78 -14.02 5.68 -5.49
N THR A 79 -15.15 5.08 -5.84
CA THR A 79 -15.42 4.42 -7.13
C THR A 79 -16.55 5.12 -7.90
N HIS A 80 -16.74 4.75 -9.16
CA HIS A 80 -17.82 5.30 -10.05
C HIS A 80 -19.20 5.18 -9.42
N THR A 81 -19.50 4.06 -8.77
CA THR A 81 -20.72 3.85 -8.02
C THR A 81 -20.48 3.94 -6.53
N ARG A 82 -21.52 4.31 -5.76
CA ARG A 82 -21.41 4.41 -4.31
C ARG A 82 -21.33 3.02 -3.67
N ASN A 83 -20.25 2.74 -2.95
CA ASN A 83 -20.10 1.57 -2.08
C ASN A 83 -20.74 1.82 -0.72
N ASN A 84 -21.32 0.78 -0.12
CA ASN A 84 -21.79 0.88 1.26
C ASN A 84 -20.58 0.82 2.22
N ARG A 85 -20.66 1.60 3.31
CA ARG A 85 -19.65 1.50 4.37
C ARG A 85 -19.72 0.12 5.03
N GLU A 86 -18.59 -0.55 5.17
CA GLU A 86 -18.51 -1.85 5.84
C GLU A 86 -18.95 -1.78 7.30
N ALA A 87 -18.64 -0.67 7.98
CA ALA A 87 -19.09 -0.41 9.35
C ALA A 87 -20.61 -0.48 9.52
N SER A 88 -21.39 -0.08 8.51
CA SER A 88 -22.86 -0.18 8.56
C SER A 88 -23.39 -1.61 8.41
N ARG A 89 -22.54 -2.55 7.96
CA ARG A 89 -22.84 -3.98 7.84
C ARG A 89 -22.39 -4.79 9.06
N GLY A 90 -21.67 -4.16 10.01
CA GLY A 90 -21.14 -4.81 11.20
C GLY A 90 -20.01 -5.82 10.94
N LYS A 91 -19.51 -5.94 9.70
CA LYS A 91 -18.39 -6.81 9.34
C LYS A 91 -17.64 -6.29 8.12
N GLN A 92 -16.33 -6.54 8.10
CA GLN A 92 -15.49 -6.29 6.94
C GLN A 92 -15.63 -7.39 5.88
N GLY A 93 -15.47 -7.02 4.61
CA GLY A 93 -15.47 -7.96 3.50
C GLY A 93 -14.18 -8.78 3.43
N GLY A 94 -14.22 -9.94 2.77
CA GLY A 94 -13.04 -10.81 2.60
C GLY A 94 -11.89 -10.08 1.87
N ARG A 95 -12.19 -9.29 0.85
CA ARG A 95 -11.21 -8.46 0.13
C ARG A 95 -10.52 -7.46 1.06
N THR A 96 -11.26 -6.77 1.90
CA THR A 96 -10.72 -5.80 2.87
C THR A 96 -9.74 -6.49 3.82
N LEU A 97 -10.14 -7.61 4.41
CA LEU A 97 -9.30 -8.40 5.32
C LEU A 97 -8.04 -8.96 4.64
N GLU A 98 -8.17 -9.40 3.39
CA GLU A 98 -7.04 -9.89 2.59
C GLU A 98 -6.02 -8.76 2.37
N ILE A 99 -6.46 -7.57 1.94
CA ILE A 99 -5.59 -6.42 1.67
C ILE A 99 -4.92 -5.93 2.97
N GLN A 100 -5.64 -5.85 4.08
CA GLN A 100 -5.06 -5.51 5.40
C GLN A 100 -3.91 -6.45 5.76
N ARG A 101 -4.11 -7.76 5.58
CA ARG A 101 -3.08 -8.77 5.86
C ARG A 101 -1.87 -8.64 4.93
N LEU A 102 -2.10 -8.35 3.66
CA LEU A 102 -1.06 -8.11 2.67
C LEU A 102 -0.20 -6.91 3.06
N ILE A 103 -0.82 -5.74 3.33
CA ILE A 103 -0.11 -4.53 3.73
C ILE A 103 0.70 -4.80 5.00
N GLY A 104 0.06 -5.33 6.05
CA GLY A 104 0.73 -5.60 7.32
C GLY A 104 1.91 -6.56 7.17
N ARG A 105 1.78 -7.63 6.38
CA ARG A 105 2.86 -8.58 6.11
C ARG A 105 4.01 -7.94 5.35
N SER A 106 3.70 -7.16 4.32
CA SER A 106 4.70 -6.45 3.53
C SER A 106 5.51 -5.48 4.38
N LEU A 107 4.86 -4.68 5.24
CA LEU A 107 5.53 -3.75 6.14
C LEU A 107 6.37 -4.47 7.21
N ARG A 108 5.90 -5.59 7.72
CA ARG A 108 6.70 -6.39 8.70
C ARG A 108 7.96 -7.01 8.10
N SER A 109 8.03 -7.22 6.80
CA SER A 109 9.21 -7.79 6.15
C SER A 109 10.42 -6.87 6.15
N ILE A 110 10.20 -5.56 6.38
CA ILE A 110 11.25 -4.53 6.29
C ILE A 110 11.56 -3.84 7.62
N ILE A 111 11.08 -4.39 8.73
CA ILE A 111 11.30 -3.80 10.05
C ILE A 111 11.76 -4.86 11.08
N ASP A 112 12.79 -4.54 11.86
CA ASP A 112 13.20 -5.35 13.00
C ASP A 112 12.27 -5.08 14.19
N LEU A 113 11.39 -6.03 14.46
CA LEU A 113 10.40 -5.93 15.53
C LEU A 113 11.02 -5.97 16.93
N LYS A 114 12.25 -6.48 17.09
CA LYS A 114 12.97 -6.45 18.38
C LYS A 114 13.47 -5.03 18.67
N ILE A 115 14.03 -4.36 17.66
CA ILE A 115 14.50 -2.97 17.81
C ILE A 115 13.30 -2.03 18.05
N LEU A 116 12.16 -2.31 17.40
CA LEU A 116 10.91 -1.57 17.65
C LEU A 116 10.49 -1.66 19.12
N GLY A 117 10.74 -2.81 19.80
CA GLY A 117 10.34 -3.07 21.20
C GLY A 117 8.83 -3.20 21.37
N GLU A 118 8.35 -3.44 22.59
CA GLU A 118 6.93 -3.73 22.87
C GLU A 118 6.00 -2.52 22.63
N ARG A 119 5.87 -2.13 21.38
CA ARG A 119 4.88 -1.15 20.88
C ARG A 119 4.29 -1.62 19.55
N GLN A 120 3.14 -1.11 19.22
CA GLN A 120 2.46 -1.40 17.96
C GLN A 120 2.40 -0.15 17.09
N ILE A 121 2.62 -0.31 15.81
CA ILE A 121 2.32 0.72 14.81
C ILE A 121 1.16 0.22 13.96
N ILE A 122 0.09 0.98 13.93
CA ILE A 122 -1.10 0.71 13.12
C ILE A 122 -1.04 1.62 11.91
N ILE A 123 -1.12 1.02 10.72
CA ILE A 123 -1.17 1.75 9.46
C ILE A 123 -2.61 1.71 8.95
N ASP A 124 -3.23 2.87 8.84
CA ASP A 124 -4.55 3.02 8.25
C ASP A 124 -4.41 3.49 6.80
N CYS A 125 -5.07 2.78 5.87
CA CYS A 125 -5.05 3.08 4.45
C CYS A 125 -6.48 3.32 3.96
N ASP A 126 -6.83 4.59 3.75
CA ASP A 126 -8.14 5.01 3.27
C ASP A 126 -8.08 5.39 1.79
N VAL A 127 -8.73 4.61 0.94
CA VAL A 127 -8.83 4.90 -0.48
C VAL A 127 -9.83 6.04 -0.69
N ILE A 128 -9.34 7.19 -1.13
CA ILE A 128 -10.12 8.39 -1.41
C ILE A 128 -10.71 8.31 -2.82
N GLN A 129 -9.88 7.87 -3.78
CA GLN A 129 -10.25 7.67 -5.18
C GLN A 129 -9.55 6.42 -5.71
N ALA A 130 -10.26 5.58 -6.46
CA ALA A 130 -9.78 4.31 -6.97
C ALA A 130 -9.83 4.29 -8.50
N ASP A 131 -8.67 4.05 -9.10
CA ASP A 131 -8.48 3.85 -10.53
C ASP A 131 -7.42 2.75 -10.77
N GLY A 132 -7.67 1.53 -10.27
CA GLY A 132 -6.71 0.42 -10.29
C GLY A 132 -5.55 0.59 -9.29
N GLY A 133 -4.95 -0.52 -8.83
CA GLY A 133 -3.74 -0.52 -8.00
C GLY A 133 -3.91 0.06 -6.58
N THR A 134 -5.10 0.04 -5.98
CA THR A 134 -5.31 0.61 -4.63
C THR A 134 -4.50 -0.09 -3.56
N ARG A 135 -4.34 -1.43 -3.62
CA ARG A 135 -3.55 -2.20 -2.67
C ARG A 135 -2.05 -1.90 -2.78
N THR A 136 -1.54 -1.71 -4.00
CA THR A 136 -0.13 -1.39 -4.25
C THR A 136 0.22 0.03 -3.80
N ALA A 137 -0.64 0.99 -4.08
CA ALA A 137 -0.53 2.35 -3.56
C ALA A 137 -0.56 2.37 -2.02
N SER A 138 -1.46 1.58 -1.39
CA SER A 138 -1.55 1.45 0.07
C SER A 138 -0.27 0.90 0.70
N ILE A 139 0.38 -0.10 0.08
CA ILE A 139 1.65 -0.65 0.59
C ILE A 139 2.76 0.40 0.52
N THR A 140 2.89 1.09 -0.62
CA THR A 140 3.94 2.09 -0.81
C THR A 140 3.70 3.32 0.08
N GLY A 141 2.48 3.85 0.14
CA GLY A 141 2.13 4.97 1.01
C GLY A 141 2.21 4.60 2.50
N GLY A 142 1.79 3.39 2.85
CA GLY A 142 1.91 2.84 4.21
C GLY A 142 3.36 2.72 4.67
N TRP A 143 4.28 2.36 3.78
CA TRP A 143 5.72 2.37 4.10
C TRP A 143 6.23 3.79 4.41
N ILE A 144 5.81 4.79 3.63
CA ILE A 144 6.21 6.18 3.88
C ILE A 144 5.67 6.65 5.24
N ALA A 145 4.40 6.38 5.55
CA ALA A 145 3.79 6.71 6.83
C ALA A 145 4.51 6.00 8.00
N LEU A 146 4.83 4.71 7.86
CA LEU A 146 5.63 3.93 8.83
C LEU A 146 7.01 4.55 9.05
N SER A 147 7.70 4.95 7.98
CA SER A 147 9.02 5.59 8.05
C SER A 147 8.97 6.89 8.87
N HIS A 148 7.95 7.73 8.65
CA HIS A 148 7.76 8.96 9.43
C HIS A 148 7.49 8.68 10.91
N ALA A 149 6.65 7.69 11.23
CA ALA A 149 6.38 7.29 12.61
C ALA A 149 7.63 6.77 13.31
N VAL A 150 8.44 5.96 12.65
CA VAL A 150 9.73 5.50 13.16
C VAL A 150 10.70 6.65 13.39
N ASN A 151 10.80 7.59 12.45
CA ASN A 151 11.63 8.79 12.62
C ASN A 151 11.18 9.62 13.84
N LYS A 152 9.87 9.74 14.09
CA LYS A 152 9.34 10.39 15.30
C LYS A 152 9.76 9.66 16.59
N LEU A 153 9.73 8.31 16.61
CA LEU A 153 10.22 7.52 17.74
C LEU A 153 11.72 7.75 18.01
N MET A 154 12.53 7.83 16.95
CA MET A 154 13.96 8.12 17.06
C MET A 154 14.20 9.55 17.56
N TYR A 155 13.51 10.54 16.98
CA TYR A 155 13.63 11.94 17.38
C TYR A 155 13.25 12.18 18.83
N THR A 156 12.24 11.45 19.35
CA THR A 156 11.80 11.52 20.75
C THR A 156 12.58 10.60 21.68
N ASN A 157 13.67 9.97 21.22
CA ASN A 157 14.50 9.02 21.96
C ASN A 157 13.74 7.81 22.56
N LYS A 158 12.61 7.45 21.99
CA LYS A 158 11.84 6.27 22.39
C LYS A 158 12.44 4.96 21.89
N ILE A 159 13.20 5.02 20.82
CA ILE A 159 14.06 3.93 20.31
C ILE A 159 15.47 4.46 20.07
N LYS A 160 16.48 3.58 20.26
CA LYS A 160 17.90 3.96 20.18
C LYS A 160 18.50 3.78 18.78
N SER A 161 17.91 2.95 17.95
CA SER A 161 18.38 2.64 16.60
C SER A 161 17.19 2.50 15.66
N ASN A 162 17.45 2.70 14.37
CA ASN A 162 16.43 2.57 13.35
C ASN A 162 16.03 1.09 13.17
N PRO A 163 14.78 0.73 13.40
CA PRO A 163 14.28 -0.62 13.16
C PRO A 163 14.04 -0.94 11.68
N ILE A 164 13.97 0.06 10.80
CA ILE A 164 13.75 -0.16 9.35
C ILE A 164 15.02 -0.73 8.74
N ILE A 165 14.92 -1.94 8.18
CA ILE A 165 16.04 -2.67 7.55
C ILE A 165 16.06 -2.57 6.03
N ASN A 166 14.93 -2.19 5.41
CA ASN A 166 14.84 -2.02 3.95
C ASN A 166 13.70 -1.06 3.60
N GLN A 167 13.55 -0.76 2.31
CA GLN A 167 12.42 -0.03 1.74
C GLN A 167 11.59 -0.99 0.89
N ILE A 168 10.29 -0.71 0.75
CA ILE A 168 9.42 -1.47 -0.14
C ILE A 168 8.61 -0.54 -1.04
N CYS A 169 8.29 -1.05 -2.21
CA CYS A 169 7.26 -0.51 -3.08
C CYS A 169 6.41 -1.65 -3.64
N ALA A 170 5.23 -1.33 -4.11
CA ALA A 170 4.35 -2.28 -4.76
C ALA A 170 3.78 -1.70 -6.04
N ILE A 171 3.57 -2.57 -7.03
CA ILE A 171 3.03 -2.21 -8.32
C ILE A 171 2.15 -3.34 -8.87
N SER A 172 1.11 -2.98 -9.64
CA SER A 172 0.34 -3.95 -10.43
C SER A 172 1.02 -4.20 -11.77
N CYS A 173 0.93 -5.43 -12.24
CA CYS A 173 1.32 -5.84 -13.59
C CYS A 173 0.27 -6.83 -14.10
N GLY A 174 0.08 -6.89 -15.40
CA GLY A 174 -0.88 -7.83 -15.96
C GLY A 174 -0.62 -8.16 -17.42
N VAL A 175 -1.49 -9.00 -17.97
CA VAL A 175 -1.60 -9.21 -19.42
C VAL A 175 -2.90 -8.58 -19.87
N TRP A 176 -2.82 -7.61 -20.76
CA TRP A 176 -3.95 -6.90 -21.33
C TRP A 176 -3.86 -6.89 -22.85
N ASN A 177 -4.92 -7.38 -23.50
CA ASN A 177 -4.94 -7.61 -24.95
C ASN A 177 -3.74 -8.44 -25.47
N GLY A 178 -3.33 -9.47 -24.70
CA GLY A 178 -2.21 -10.36 -25.04
C GLY A 178 -0.82 -9.76 -24.79
N PHE A 179 -0.70 -8.56 -24.23
CA PHE A 179 0.57 -7.88 -23.95
C PHE A 179 0.81 -7.70 -22.45
N PRO A 180 2.05 -7.90 -21.96
CA PRO A 180 2.39 -7.56 -20.59
C PRO A 180 2.38 -6.04 -20.41
N VAL A 181 1.69 -5.56 -19.37
CA VAL A 181 1.58 -4.14 -19.02
C VAL A 181 1.92 -3.91 -17.57
N LEU A 182 2.58 -2.79 -17.30
CA LEU A 182 2.96 -2.33 -15.98
C LEU A 182 1.96 -1.26 -15.50
N ASP A 183 1.61 -1.30 -14.21
CA ASP A 183 0.78 -0.31 -13.54
C ASP A 183 -0.59 -0.12 -14.22
N LEU A 184 -1.44 -1.15 -14.06
CA LEU A 184 -2.79 -1.18 -14.62
C LEU A 184 -3.65 -0.07 -14.00
N ASP A 185 -4.30 0.75 -14.84
CA ASP A 185 -5.43 1.56 -14.42
C ASP A 185 -6.72 0.73 -14.42
N TYR A 186 -7.83 1.31 -13.97
CA TYR A 186 -9.09 0.57 -13.82
C TYR A 186 -9.62 0.01 -15.14
N SER A 187 -9.43 0.72 -16.24
CA SER A 187 -9.92 0.28 -17.56
C SER A 187 -9.17 -0.97 -18.04
N GLU A 188 -7.90 -1.07 -17.72
CA GLU A 188 -7.05 -2.22 -18.01
C GLU A 188 -7.27 -3.35 -17.02
N ASP A 189 -7.23 -3.05 -15.71
CA ASP A 189 -7.41 -3.99 -14.60
C ASP A 189 -8.72 -4.78 -14.71
N SER A 190 -9.83 -4.09 -15.03
CA SER A 190 -11.16 -4.70 -15.13
C SER A 190 -11.34 -5.65 -16.32
N SER A 191 -10.46 -5.62 -17.31
CA SER A 191 -10.51 -6.40 -18.54
C SER A 191 -9.24 -7.18 -18.85
N ALA A 192 -8.27 -7.15 -17.92
CA ALA A 192 -7.02 -7.91 -18.05
C ALA A 192 -7.27 -9.42 -18.04
N GLU A 193 -6.54 -10.16 -18.85
CA GLU A 193 -6.51 -11.64 -18.83
C GLU A 193 -5.80 -12.16 -17.59
N ILE A 194 -4.81 -11.40 -17.10
CA ILE A 194 -4.08 -11.67 -15.86
C ILE A 194 -3.88 -10.34 -15.14
N ASP A 195 -4.25 -10.29 -13.86
CA ASP A 195 -3.93 -9.21 -12.91
C ASP A 195 -3.01 -9.75 -11.82
N SER A 196 -1.91 -9.08 -11.59
CA SER A 196 -0.90 -9.47 -10.61
C SER A 196 -0.40 -8.26 -9.85
N ASN A 197 -0.04 -8.46 -8.59
CA ASN A 197 0.52 -7.43 -7.73
C ASN A 197 1.85 -7.90 -7.17
N PHE A 198 2.87 -7.08 -7.31
CA PHE A 198 4.23 -7.36 -6.88
C PHE A 198 4.64 -6.40 -5.76
N VAL A 199 5.23 -6.95 -4.70
CA VAL A 199 5.85 -6.18 -3.62
C VAL A 199 7.35 -6.47 -3.63
N LEU A 200 8.14 -5.41 -3.78
CA LEU A 200 9.59 -5.49 -3.98
C LEU A 200 10.32 -4.63 -2.94
N THR A 201 11.48 -5.09 -2.53
CA THR A 201 12.42 -4.31 -1.71
C THR A 201 13.37 -3.49 -2.57
N SER A 202 14.03 -2.47 -1.98
CA SER A 202 15.03 -1.64 -2.68
C SER A 202 16.25 -2.43 -3.16
N ASP A 203 16.58 -3.56 -2.53
CA ASP A 203 17.60 -4.52 -2.97
C ASP A 203 17.08 -5.56 -3.98
N LYS A 204 15.93 -5.27 -4.61
CA LYS A 204 15.29 -6.03 -5.70
C LYS A 204 14.86 -7.45 -5.30
N LYS A 205 14.60 -7.69 -4.02
CA LYS A 205 14.03 -8.95 -3.55
C LYS A 205 12.50 -8.89 -3.62
N LEU A 206 11.92 -10.03 -3.95
CA LEU A 206 10.48 -10.20 -3.96
C LEU A 206 10.00 -10.49 -2.55
N VAL A 207 9.04 -9.70 -2.07
CA VAL A 207 8.37 -9.88 -0.77
C VAL A 207 7.09 -10.67 -0.94
N GLU A 208 6.30 -10.33 -1.96
CA GLU A 208 4.99 -10.93 -2.21
C GLU A 208 4.65 -10.87 -3.70
N VAL A 209 3.96 -11.88 -4.18
CA VAL A 209 3.28 -11.90 -5.48
C VAL A 209 1.86 -12.40 -5.25
N GLN A 210 0.90 -11.69 -5.82
CA GLN A 210 -0.48 -12.12 -5.92
C GLN A 210 -0.91 -12.12 -7.39
N ILE A 211 -1.49 -13.20 -7.83
CA ILE A 211 -2.02 -13.40 -9.18
C ILE A 211 -3.48 -13.81 -9.05
#